data_5e9b14a2fad889632d95363e171f983a
#
_entry.id   5e9b14a2fad889632d95363e171f983a
#
_cell.length_a   1.000
_cell.length_b   1.000
_cell.length_c   1.000
_cell.angle_alpha   90.00
_cell.angle_beta   90.00
_cell.angle_gamma   90.00
#
_symmetry.space_group_name_H-M   'P 1'
#
loop_
_entity.id
_entity.type
_entity.pdbx_description
1 polymer ?
#
loop_
_entity_poly.entity_id
_entity_poly.type
_entity_poly.pdbx_seq_one_letter_code
_entity_poly.pdbx_strand_id
1 'polypeptide(L)'
;MGEASVTVPTNETLLVVDGHLLAFRAFFALPVDNFSTSSGQATNAVWGFATMLAQVIDAEKPDHLGVAFDVKGGTFRNEMLPQYKGTREAAPEELLTQLPLIQRMLTALGVTYIEKPGFEGDDVIATLATMGDKAGYHTLVLSGDRDAFQLVDDNVTVLYPGHHFKDLKHMTPQSIIDKYKVTPAQYPDLAALRGETADNIPGVPGVGDGFAAKWINQFGSLDGICEHADEIGGKKRRITAGQYRPGQTQSQSQRTGTRRRSRRRYRGSDIRHRGRGTDRRPVQGA
;
A
#
# COMPACT_ATOMS: atom_id res chain seq x y z
N MET A 1 29.58 -14.75 -14.32
CA MET A 1 28.38 -15.42 -14.83
C MET A 1 27.47 -15.61 -13.64
N GLY A 2 26.41 -14.79 -13.51
CA GLY A 2 25.43 -14.93 -12.45
C GLY A 2 24.38 -15.93 -12.93
N GLU A 3 24.22 -17.02 -12.19
CA GLU A 3 23.11 -17.95 -12.40
C GLU A 3 21.79 -17.19 -12.24
N ALA A 4 21.05 -17.07 -13.32
CA ALA A 4 19.65 -16.69 -13.25
C ALA A 4 18.93 -17.85 -12.55
N SER A 5 18.58 -17.64 -11.28
CA SER A 5 17.70 -18.55 -10.55
C SER A 5 16.37 -18.57 -11.29
N VAL A 6 16.11 -19.64 -12.01
CA VAL A 6 14.80 -19.91 -12.60
C VAL A 6 13.87 -20.24 -11.44
N THR A 7 13.08 -19.28 -11.01
CA THR A 7 12.00 -19.51 -10.05
C THR A 7 10.94 -20.36 -10.74
N VAL A 8 10.71 -21.55 -10.24
CA VAL A 8 9.57 -22.39 -10.67
C VAL A 8 8.32 -21.74 -10.08
N PRO A 9 7.31 -21.38 -10.87
CA PRO A 9 6.05 -20.86 -10.33
C PRO A 9 5.48 -21.84 -9.32
N THR A 10 5.23 -21.36 -8.10
CA THR A 10 4.48 -22.13 -7.10
C THR A 10 3.02 -21.82 -7.31
N ASN A 11 2.11 -22.79 -7.13
CA ASN A 11 0.67 -22.50 -7.10
C ASN A 11 0.23 -21.85 -5.78
N GLU A 12 1.18 -21.37 -4.98
CA GLU A 12 0.92 -20.79 -3.65
C GLU A 12 0.57 -19.31 -3.75
N THR A 13 -0.34 -18.89 -2.89
CA THR A 13 -0.86 -17.53 -2.83
C THR A 13 -0.36 -16.83 -1.58
N LEU A 14 0.23 -15.63 -1.75
CA LEU A 14 0.62 -14.74 -0.67
C LEU A 14 -0.39 -13.60 -0.54
N LEU A 15 -1.04 -13.46 0.61
CA LEU A 15 -1.86 -12.30 0.95
C LEU A 15 -1.04 -11.28 1.75
N VAL A 16 -0.92 -10.06 1.23
CA VAL A 16 -0.31 -8.92 1.90
C VAL A 16 -1.39 -7.91 2.23
N VAL A 17 -1.53 -7.57 3.51
CA VAL A 17 -2.61 -6.72 4.01
C VAL A 17 -2.06 -5.38 4.49
N ASP A 18 -2.70 -4.29 4.06
CA ASP A 18 -2.54 -2.96 4.65
C ASP A 18 -3.27 -2.92 6.00
N GLY A 19 -2.47 -3.00 7.08
CA GLY A 19 -2.98 -3.09 8.44
C GLY A 19 -3.65 -1.80 8.92
N HIS A 20 -3.11 -0.63 8.52
CA HIS A 20 -3.72 0.64 8.88
C HIS A 20 -5.05 0.86 8.17
N LEU A 21 -5.10 0.62 6.86
CA LEU A 21 -6.34 0.70 6.11
C LEU A 21 -7.43 -0.17 6.74
N LEU A 22 -7.09 -1.43 7.03
CA LEU A 22 -8.08 -2.36 7.58
C LEU A 22 -8.55 -1.93 8.97
N ALA A 23 -7.63 -1.42 9.82
CA ALA A 23 -7.95 -0.90 11.15
C ALA A 23 -8.85 0.34 11.08
N PHE A 24 -8.56 1.29 10.17
CA PHE A 24 -9.39 2.46 9.95
C PHE A 24 -10.80 2.08 9.46
N ARG A 25 -10.90 1.22 8.47
CA ARG A 25 -12.20 0.75 7.99
C ARG A 25 -13.01 0.05 9.06
N ALA A 26 -12.36 -0.78 9.87
CA ALA A 26 -13.00 -1.48 10.99
C ALA A 26 -13.52 -0.49 12.03
N PHE A 27 -12.72 0.51 12.38
CA PHE A 27 -13.08 1.53 13.35
C PHE A 27 -14.32 2.32 12.93
N PHE A 28 -14.36 2.81 11.70
CA PHE A 28 -15.47 3.62 11.20
C PHE A 28 -16.70 2.80 10.78
N ALA A 29 -16.58 1.49 10.61
CA ALA A 29 -17.72 0.62 10.29
C ALA A 29 -18.55 0.25 11.50
N LEU A 30 -18.00 0.31 12.72
CA LEU A 30 -18.65 -0.15 13.95
C LEU A 30 -18.65 0.96 15.00
N PRO A 31 -19.80 1.23 15.65
CA PRO A 31 -19.88 2.26 16.69
C PRO A 31 -19.10 1.84 17.94
N VAL A 32 -18.28 2.75 18.49
CA VAL A 32 -17.43 2.49 19.67
C VAL A 32 -18.28 2.08 20.88
N ASP A 33 -19.46 2.71 21.08
CA ASP A 33 -20.33 2.48 22.23
C ASP A 33 -20.78 1.01 22.37
N ASN A 34 -20.86 0.29 21.24
CA ASN A 34 -21.30 -1.11 21.23
C ASN A 34 -20.13 -2.09 21.38
N PHE A 35 -18.89 -1.60 21.35
CA PHE A 35 -17.68 -2.40 21.32
C PHE A 35 -16.64 -1.84 22.30
N SER A 36 -16.92 -1.96 23.60
CA SER A 36 -16.03 -1.54 24.66
C SER A 36 -15.93 -2.62 25.74
N THR A 37 -14.79 -2.68 26.41
CA THR A 37 -14.65 -3.52 27.61
C THR A 37 -15.37 -2.88 28.79
N SER A 38 -15.56 -3.63 29.87
CA SER A 38 -16.12 -3.11 31.11
C SER A 38 -15.28 -1.98 31.75
N SER A 39 -14.01 -1.88 31.38
CA SER A 39 -13.10 -0.80 31.79
C SER A 39 -13.10 0.41 30.83
N GLY A 40 -13.97 0.42 29.80
CA GLY A 40 -14.08 1.53 28.86
C GLY A 40 -13.09 1.50 27.70
N GLN A 41 -12.26 0.43 27.54
CA GLN A 41 -11.37 0.28 26.40
C GLN A 41 -12.19 -0.01 25.15
N ALA A 42 -12.10 0.84 24.12
CA ALA A 42 -12.70 0.61 22.81
C ALA A 42 -12.07 -0.63 22.14
N THR A 43 -12.90 -1.45 21.47
CA THR A 43 -12.50 -2.70 20.81
C THR A 43 -13.15 -2.88 19.42
N ASN A 44 -13.89 -1.88 18.94
CA ASN A 44 -14.57 -1.93 17.65
C ASN A 44 -13.61 -2.16 16.48
N ALA A 45 -12.45 -1.49 16.47
CA ALA A 45 -11.43 -1.69 15.43
C ALA A 45 -10.80 -3.10 15.50
N VAL A 46 -10.54 -3.62 16.71
CA VAL A 46 -9.99 -4.97 16.89
C VAL A 46 -10.96 -6.01 16.36
N TRP A 47 -12.24 -5.91 16.76
CA TRP A 47 -13.29 -6.83 16.31
C TRP A 47 -13.51 -6.77 14.80
N GLY A 48 -13.67 -5.56 14.27
CA GLY A 48 -13.89 -5.36 12.84
C GLY A 48 -12.69 -5.83 12.01
N PHE A 49 -11.46 -5.54 12.45
CA PHE A 49 -10.23 -6.01 11.81
C PHE A 49 -10.21 -7.54 11.73
N ALA A 50 -10.43 -8.22 12.87
CA ALA A 50 -10.45 -9.68 12.92
C ALA A 50 -11.50 -10.27 11.97
N THR A 51 -12.72 -9.70 11.99
CA THR A 51 -13.82 -10.16 11.14
C THR A 51 -13.51 -9.95 9.65
N MET A 52 -13.02 -8.75 9.28
CA MET A 52 -12.67 -8.44 7.89
C MET A 52 -11.51 -9.31 7.38
N LEU A 53 -10.48 -9.50 8.21
CA LEU A 53 -9.34 -10.35 7.87
C LEU A 53 -9.78 -11.80 7.67
N ALA A 54 -10.61 -12.33 8.57
CA ALA A 54 -11.15 -13.69 8.44
C ALA A 54 -11.99 -13.86 7.16
N GLN A 55 -12.80 -12.87 6.79
CA GLN A 55 -13.58 -12.89 5.54
C GLN A 55 -12.68 -12.97 4.30
N VAL A 56 -11.58 -12.22 4.27
CA VAL A 56 -10.64 -12.26 3.14
C VAL A 56 -9.89 -13.59 3.09
N ILE A 57 -9.44 -14.10 4.23
CA ILE A 57 -8.78 -15.41 4.32
C ILE A 57 -9.72 -16.52 3.83
N ASP A 58 -11.00 -16.48 4.22
CA ASP A 58 -11.98 -17.49 3.81
C ASP A 58 -12.29 -17.41 2.30
N ALA A 59 -12.37 -16.20 1.75
CA ALA A 59 -12.65 -15.98 0.35
C ALA A 59 -11.46 -16.35 -0.57
N GLU A 60 -10.26 -15.90 -0.23
CA GLU A 60 -9.06 -16.00 -1.08
C GLU A 60 -8.20 -17.23 -0.75
N LYS A 61 -8.35 -17.82 0.43
CA LYS A 61 -7.64 -19.03 0.93
C LYS A 61 -6.13 -18.98 0.69
N PRO A 62 -5.44 -17.90 1.15
CA PRO A 62 -4.03 -17.75 0.91
C PRO A 62 -3.21 -18.80 1.69
N ASP A 63 -2.09 -19.25 1.08
CA ASP A 63 -1.13 -20.14 1.74
C ASP A 63 -0.24 -19.37 2.72
N HIS A 64 0.02 -18.09 2.42
CA HIS A 64 0.87 -17.21 3.21
C HIS A 64 0.17 -15.89 3.49
N LEU A 65 0.43 -15.31 4.67
CA LEU A 65 -0.19 -14.06 5.11
C LEU A 65 0.84 -13.16 5.80
N GLY A 66 0.87 -11.89 5.38
CA GLY A 66 1.63 -10.84 6.04
C GLY A 66 0.81 -9.55 6.16
N VAL A 67 0.94 -8.85 7.29
CA VAL A 67 0.25 -7.58 7.53
C VAL A 67 1.29 -6.47 7.68
N ALA A 68 1.17 -5.39 6.91
CA ALA A 68 2.07 -4.24 6.99
C ALA A 68 1.44 -3.12 7.81
N PHE A 69 2.23 -2.50 8.68
CA PHE A 69 1.82 -1.31 9.43
C PHE A 69 2.79 -0.17 9.23
N ASP A 70 2.29 1.07 9.28
CA ASP A 70 3.11 2.26 9.41
C ASP A 70 3.74 2.35 10.80
N VAL A 71 4.90 2.96 10.88
CA VAL A 71 5.55 3.32 12.14
C VAL A 71 5.41 4.81 12.39
N LYS A 72 5.22 5.20 13.63
CA LYS A 72 5.23 6.62 14.01
C LYS A 72 6.58 7.25 13.65
N GLY A 73 6.52 8.42 13.04
CA GLY A 73 7.71 9.21 12.67
C GLY A 73 7.68 9.63 11.20
N GLY A 74 8.62 10.48 10.84
CA GLY A 74 8.78 10.92 9.45
C GLY A 74 9.37 9.82 8.58
N THR A 75 9.09 9.90 7.30
CA THR A 75 9.64 9.01 6.27
C THR A 75 10.52 9.82 5.31
N PHE A 76 11.27 9.14 4.45
CA PHE A 76 12.06 9.82 3.43
C PHE A 76 11.22 10.75 2.52
N ARG A 77 9.88 10.53 2.45
CA ARG A 77 8.97 11.40 1.69
C ARG A 77 8.84 12.78 2.34
N ASN A 78 8.86 12.86 3.67
CA ASN A 78 8.84 14.14 4.38
C ASN A 78 10.15 14.91 4.20
N GLU A 79 11.29 14.22 4.03
CA GLU A 79 12.56 14.84 3.69
C GLU A 79 12.52 15.44 2.27
N MET A 80 11.88 14.77 1.33
CA MET A 80 11.74 15.23 -0.06
C MET A 80 10.66 16.31 -0.24
N LEU A 81 9.56 16.20 0.50
CA LEU A 81 8.40 17.08 0.43
C LEU A 81 7.87 17.34 1.85
N PRO A 82 8.33 18.42 2.54
CA PRO A 82 7.95 18.67 3.93
C PRO A 82 6.45 18.76 4.20
N GLN A 83 5.65 19.20 3.21
CA GLN A 83 4.20 19.28 3.30
C GLN A 83 3.48 17.95 3.00
N TYR A 84 4.19 16.86 2.68
CA TYR A 84 3.61 15.56 2.40
C TYR A 84 2.75 15.08 3.57
N LYS A 85 1.49 14.73 3.29
CA LYS A 85 0.48 14.35 4.28
C LYS A 85 0.23 15.40 5.39
N GLY A 86 0.74 16.62 5.23
CA GLY A 86 0.68 17.67 6.26
C GLY A 86 -0.72 18.22 6.55
N THR A 87 -1.70 17.94 5.68
CA THR A 87 -3.10 18.34 5.85
C THR A 87 -3.99 17.20 6.37
N ARG A 88 -3.43 16.00 6.62
CA ARG A 88 -4.20 14.88 7.16
C ARG A 88 -4.63 15.19 8.60
N GLU A 89 -5.90 14.96 8.90
CA GLU A 89 -6.39 14.98 10.27
C GLU A 89 -5.74 13.86 11.08
N ALA A 90 -5.54 14.13 12.38
CA ALA A 90 -5.03 13.11 13.30
C ALA A 90 -6.04 11.97 13.40
N ALA A 91 -5.53 10.74 13.46
CA ALA A 91 -6.40 9.58 13.72
C ALA A 91 -7.05 9.70 15.10
N PRO A 92 -8.31 9.26 15.27
CA PRO A 92 -8.97 9.22 16.57
C PRO A 92 -8.12 8.49 17.61
N GLU A 93 -8.07 9.04 18.84
CA GLU A 93 -7.27 8.45 19.92
C GLU A 93 -7.75 7.03 20.25
N GLU A 94 -9.05 6.82 20.22
CA GLU A 94 -9.65 5.50 20.43
C GLU A 94 -9.19 4.46 19.40
N LEU A 95 -8.92 4.87 18.17
CA LEU A 95 -8.31 3.99 17.17
C LEU A 95 -6.84 3.73 17.48
N LEU A 96 -6.10 4.80 17.83
CA LEU A 96 -4.65 4.67 18.12
C LEU A 96 -4.38 3.72 19.28
N THR A 97 -5.25 3.71 20.31
CA THR A 97 -5.14 2.77 21.43
C THR A 97 -5.43 1.33 21.04
N GLN A 98 -6.15 1.09 19.95
CA GLN A 98 -6.49 -0.25 19.47
C GLN A 98 -5.44 -0.85 18.53
N LEU A 99 -4.57 -0.05 17.88
CA LEU A 99 -3.53 -0.60 17.01
C LEU A 99 -2.61 -1.60 17.69
N PRO A 100 -2.09 -1.32 18.92
CA PRO A 100 -1.30 -2.33 19.66
C PRO A 100 -2.10 -3.59 20.01
N LEU A 101 -3.41 -3.46 20.23
CA LEU A 101 -4.28 -4.62 20.51
C LEU A 101 -4.44 -5.49 19.27
N ILE A 102 -4.59 -4.88 18.09
CA ILE A 102 -4.63 -5.58 16.81
C ILE A 102 -3.31 -6.33 16.58
N GLN A 103 -2.17 -5.69 16.81
CA GLN A 103 -0.86 -6.31 16.66
C GLN A 103 -0.66 -7.50 17.63
N ARG A 104 -1.12 -7.36 18.88
CA ARG A 104 -1.13 -8.46 19.85
C ARG A 104 -2.04 -9.61 19.42
N MET A 105 -3.20 -9.31 18.88
CA MET A 105 -4.12 -10.30 18.33
C MET A 105 -3.47 -11.07 17.18
N LEU A 106 -2.87 -10.37 16.20
CA LEU A 106 -2.14 -10.99 15.09
C LEU A 106 -1.04 -11.93 15.59
N THR A 107 -0.25 -11.47 16.57
CA THR A 107 0.80 -12.28 17.21
C THR A 107 0.22 -13.54 17.86
N ALA A 108 -0.90 -13.42 18.59
CA ALA A 108 -1.55 -14.54 19.24
C ALA A 108 -2.11 -15.57 18.24
N LEU A 109 -2.53 -15.10 17.06
CA LEU A 109 -3.00 -15.94 15.96
C LEU A 109 -1.85 -16.52 15.11
N GLY A 110 -0.58 -16.18 15.42
CA GLY A 110 0.58 -16.62 14.63
C GLY A 110 0.72 -15.88 13.29
N VAL A 111 0.00 -14.78 13.10
CA VAL A 111 0.09 -13.95 11.89
C VAL A 111 1.26 -12.99 12.00
N THR A 112 2.13 -13.00 11.01
CA THR A 112 3.27 -12.07 10.94
C THR A 112 2.79 -10.67 10.56
N TYR A 113 3.13 -9.66 11.37
CA TYR A 113 3.03 -8.27 10.95
C TYR A 113 4.41 -7.61 10.89
N ILE A 114 4.54 -6.62 10.02
CA ILE A 114 5.80 -5.98 9.69
C ILE A 114 5.66 -4.46 9.78
N GLU A 115 6.60 -3.85 10.49
CA GLU A 115 6.79 -2.41 10.60
C GLU A 115 8.25 -2.09 10.25
N LYS A 116 8.47 -0.98 9.53
CA LYS A 116 9.84 -0.56 9.17
C LYS A 116 10.03 0.92 9.43
N PRO A 117 10.83 1.32 10.42
CA PRO A 117 11.14 2.74 10.69
C PRO A 117 11.70 3.45 9.45
N GLY A 118 11.22 4.68 9.19
CA GLY A 118 11.61 5.49 8.04
C GLY A 118 10.93 5.13 6.72
N PHE A 119 10.02 4.15 6.73
CA PHE A 119 9.22 3.72 5.59
C PHE A 119 7.74 3.66 5.97
N GLU A 120 6.87 3.81 4.98
CA GLU A 120 5.43 3.65 5.14
C GLU A 120 5.01 2.18 4.97
N GLY A 121 3.80 1.85 5.43
CA GLY A 121 3.19 0.54 5.23
C GLY A 121 3.15 0.15 3.74
N ASP A 122 2.85 1.11 2.86
CA ASP A 122 2.86 0.92 1.40
C ASP A 122 4.24 0.47 0.89
N ASP A 123 5.32 0.95 1.53
CA ASP A 123 6.66 0.53 1.20
C ASP A 123 6.93 -0.92 1.59
N VAL A 124 6.42 -1.33 2.72
CA VAL A 124 6.50 -2.71 3.18
C VAL A 124 5.68 -3.61 2.25
N ILE A 125 4.43 -3.21 1.93
CA ILE A 125 3.53 -3.93 1.00
C ILE A 125 4.21 -4.17 -0.34
N ALA A 126 4.74 -3.12 -0.97
CA ALA A 126 5.39 -3.25 -2.27
C ALA A 126 6.67 -4.12 -2.21
N THR A 127 7.37 -4.10 -1.07
CA THR A 127 8.53 -4.97 -0.85
C THR A 127 8.10 -6.44 -0.77
N LEU A 128 7.05 -6.73 0.00
CA LEU A 128 6.51 -8.08 0.14
C LEU A 128 5.94 -8.59 -1.19
N ALA A 129 5.17 -7.77 -1.92
CA ALA A 129 4.67 -8.13 -3.23
C ALA A 129 5.80 -8.48 -4.22
N THR A 130 6.86 -7.65 -4.25
CA THR A 130 8.05 -7.93 -5.07
C THR A 130 8.79 -9.20 -4.65
N MET A 131 8.81 -9.50 -3.35
CA MET A 131 9.43 -10.73 -2.83
C MET A 131 8.59 -11.95 -3.19
N GLY A 132 7.26 -11.84 -3.09
CA GLY A 132 6.31 -12.88 -3.48
C GLY A 132 6.43 -13.23 -4.96
N ASP A 133 6.43 -12.22 -5.84
CA ASP A 133 6.63 -12.39 -7.27
C ASP A 133 7.96 -13.12 -7.59
N LYS A 134 9.06 -12.69 -6.98
CA LYS A 134 10.36 -13.35 -7.14
C LYS A 134 10.40 -14.78 -6.60
N ALA A 135 9.57 -15.08 -5.61
CA ALA A 135 9.45 -16.44 -5.06
C ALA A 135 8.51 -17.33 -5.90
N GLY A 136 7.82 -16.74 -6.89
CA GLY A 136 6.88 -17.43 -7.76
C GLY A 136 5.47 -17.57 -7.18
N TYR A 137 5.13 -16.81 -6.15
CA TYR A 137 3.79 -16.76 -5.57
C TYR A 137 2.85 -15.89 -6.40
N HIS A 138 1.58 -16.28 -6.46
CA HIS A 138 0.54 -15.33 -6.81
C HIS A 138 0.27 -14.42 -5.60
N THR A 139 0.50 -13.12 -5.75
CA THR A 139 0.39 -12.18 -4.63
C THR A 139 -0.89 -11.37 -4.69
N LEU A 140 -1.67 -11.44 -3.63
CA LEU A 140 -2.86 -10.64 -3.39
C LEU A 140 -2.50 -9.50 -2.42
N VAL A 141 -2.73 -8.26 -2.82
CA VAL A 141 -2.48 -7.07 -2.00
C VAL A 141 -3.81 -6.47 -1.57
N LEU A 142 -4.20 -6.60 -0.31
CA LEU A 142 -5.38 -5.93 0.24
C LEU A 142 -5.02 -4.50 0.63
N SER A 143 -5.38 -3.54 -0.22
CA SER A 143 -5.20 -2.12 0.04
C SER A 143 -6.32 -1.29 -0.58
N GLY A 144 -6.74 -0.22 0.09
CA GLY A 144 -7.66 0.80 -0.44
C GLY A 144 -6.92 1.99 -1.04
N ASP A 145 -5.61 1.99 -1.01
CA ASP A 145 -4.81 2.98 -1.69
C ASP A 145 -4.66 2.61 -3.18
N ARG A 146 -4.98 3.58 -4.04
CA ARG A 146 -4.84 3.40 -5.49
C ARG A 146 -3.37 3.38 -5.94
N ASP A 147 -2.46 3.88 -5.12
CA ASP A 147 -1.03 3.82 -5.40
C ASP A 147 -0.52 2.38 -5.46
N ALA A 148 -1.22 1.44 -4.80
CA ALA A 148 -0.96 0.01 -4.92
C ALA A 148 -1.17 -0.52 -6.35
N PHE A 149 -1.94 0.17 -7.21
CA PHE A 149 -2.17 -0.28 -8.60
C PHE A 149 -0.90 -0.35 -9.43
N GLN A 150 0.14 0.41 -9.09
CA GLN A 150 1.45 0.29 -9.73
C GLN A 150 2.14 -1.06 -9.50
N LEU A 151 1.69 -1.84 -8.52
CA LEU A 151 2.25 -3.15 -8.19
C LEU A 151 1.63 -4.27 -9.03
N VAL A 152 0.50 -3.98 -9.68
CA VAL A 152 -0.29 -4.99 -10.40
C VAL A 152 0.44 -5.43 -11.67
N ASP A 153 0.57 -6.73 -11.82
CA ASP A 153 1.07 -7.41 -13.01
C ASP A 153 0.39 -8.79 -13.15
N ASP A 154 0.99 -9.69 -13.90
CA ASP A 154 0.42 -11.03 -14.12
C ASP A 154 0.41 -11.89 -12.85
N ASN A 155 1.28 -11.61 -11.87
CA ASN A 155 1.41 -12.35 -10.61
C ASN A 155 0.88 -11.59 -9.39
N VAL A 156 0.66 -10.28 -9.52
CA VAL A 156 0.20 -9.42 -8.42
C VAL A 156 -1.17 -8.84 -8.73
N THR A 157 -2.14 -9.11 -7.86
CA THR A 157 -3.50 -8.57 -7.94
C THR A 157 -3.79 -7.73 -6.69
N VAL A 158 -4.35 -6.53 -6.86
CA VAL A 158 -4.80 -5.71 -5.73
C VAL A 158 -6.26 -5.99 -5.43
N LEU A 159 -6.54 -6.42 -4.20
CA LEU A 159 -7.87 -6.53 -3.64
C LEU A 159 -8.31 -5.14 -3.14
N TYR A 160 -9.06 -4.44 -3.97
CA TYR A 160 -9.48 -3.07 -3.69
C TYR A 160 -10.88 -3.05 -3.07
N PRO A 161 -11.03 -2.63 -1.80
CA PRO A 161 -12.33 -2.65 -1.15
C PRO A 161 -13.26 -1.59 -1.74
N GLY A 162 -14.47 -2.01 -2.05
CA GLY A 162 -15.56 -1.14 -2.47
C GLY A 162 -16.14 -0.33 -1.30
N HIS A 163 -17.36 0.17 -1.48
CA HIS A 163 -18.08 0.87 -0.42
C HIS A 163 -18.33 -0.07 0.78
N HIS A 164 -18.81 -1.28 0.51
CA HIS A 164 -18.87 -2.35 1.51
C HIS A 164 -17.61 -3.21 1.40
N PHE A 165 -17.06 -3.59 2.55
CA PHE A 165 -15.81 -4.37 2.59
C PHE A 165 -15.92 -5.71 1.85
N LYS A 166 -17.07 -6.37 1.91
CA LYS A 166 -17.34 -7.62 1.18
C LYS A 166 -17.30 -7.49 -0.35
N ASP A 167 -17.35 -6.26 -0.88
CA ASP A 167 -17.35 -6.01 -2.32
C ASP A 167 -15.90 -5.75 -2.79
N LEU A 168 -14.99 -6.68 -2.52
CA LEU A 168 -13.60 -6.61 -2.98
C LEU A 168 -13.54 -6.72 -4.50
N LYS A 169 -12.84 -5.78 -5.12
CA LYS A 169 -12.57 -5.78 -6.56
C LYS A 169 -11.16 -6.27 -6.78
N HIS A 170 -11.03 -7.32 -7.58
CA HIS A 170 -9.73 -7.81 -8.03
C HIS A 170 -9.23 -6.88 -9.15
N MET A 171 -8.26 -6.05 -8.80
CA MET A 171 -7.65 -5.11 -9.73
C MET A 171 -6.50 -5.82 -10.45
N THR A 172 -6.80 -6.28 -11.64
CA THR A 172 -5.85 -6.90 -12.58
C THR A 172 -5.33 -5.86 -13.58
N PRO A 173 -4.28 -6.15 -14.38
CA PRO A 173 -3.81 -5.23 -15.42
C PRO A 173 -4.95 -4.77 -16.34
N GLN A 174 -5.79 -5.69 -16.78
CA GLN A 174 -6.91 -5.38 -17.66
C GLN A 174 -7.94 -4.48 -16.99
N SER A 175 -8.30 -4.73 -15.73
CA SER A 175 -9.28 -3.91 -15.01
C SER A 175 -8.78 -2.47 -14.79
N ILE A 176 -7.47 -2.27 -14.62
CA ILE A 176 -6.85 -0.94 -14.53
C ILE A 176 -6.92 -0.23 -15.87
N ILE A 177 -6.54 -0.92 -16.96
CA ILE A 177 -6.62 -0.39 -18.33
C ILE A 177 -8.07 -0.01 -18.68
N ASP A 178 -9.02 -0.89 -18.37
CA ASP A 178 -10.43 -0.64 -18.68
C ASP A 178 -10.97 0.59 -17.95
N LYS A 179 -10.57 0.77 -16.71
CA LYS A 179 -11.07 1.85 -15.86
C LYS A 179 -10.34 3.17 -16.06
N TYR A 180 -9.01 3.14 -16.09
CA TYR A 180 -8.16 4.34 -16.07
C TYR A 180 -7.53 4.66 -17.41
N LYS A 181 -7.63 3.77 -18.40
CA LYS A 181 -7.07 3.88 -19.75
C LYS A 181 -5.53 4.02 -19.77
N VAL A 182 -4.87 3.53 -18.76
CA VAL A 182 -3.42 3.42 -18.62
C VAL A 182 -3.04 2.06 -18.07
N THR A 183 -1.81 1.62 -18.32
CA THR A 183 -1.27 0.40 -17.72
C THR A 183 -0.96 0.61 -16.23
N PRO A 184 -0.84 -0.47 -15.42
CA PRO A 184 -0.38 -0.37 -14.03
C PRO A 184 0.93 0.42 -13.88
N ALA A 185 1.90 0.18 -14.77
CA ALA A 185 3.18 0.87 -14.76
C ALA A 185 3.08 2.39 -15.04
N GLN A 186 2.02 2.82 -15.73
CA GLN A 186 1.74 4.22 -16.04
C GLN A 186 0.85 4.89 -14.99
N TYR A 187 0.27 4.12 -14.07
CA TYR A 187 -0.64 4.67 -13.05
C TYR A 187 0.01 5.75 -12.17
N PRO A 188 1.28 5.64 -11.74
CA PRO A 188 1.96 6.71 -11.01
C PRO A 188 2.04 8.03 -11.77
N ASP A 189 2.20 7.98 -13.10
CA ASP A 189 2.23 9.18 -13.95
C ASP A 189 0.84 9.83 -14.05
N LEU A 190 -0.21 9.00 -14.12
CA LEU A 190 -1.60 9.47 -14.07
C LEU A 190 -1.91 10.15 -12.73
N ALA A 191 -1.53 9.52 -11.61
CA ALA A 191 -1.71 10.06 -10.28
C ALA A 191 -0.94 11.39 -10.10
N ALA A 192 0.29 11.47 -10.59
CA ALA A 192 1.10 12.70 -10.55
C ALA A 192 0.45 13.85 -11.33
N LEU A 193 -0.11 13.58 -12.52
CA LEU A 193 -0.80 14.60 -13.33
C LEU A 193 -2.11 15.06 -12.69
N ARG A 194 -2.87 14.13 -12.12
CA ARG A 194 -4.15 14.40 -11.43
C ARG A 194 -3.93 15.13 -10.12
N GLY A 195 -2.85 14.81 -9.41
CA GLY A 195 -2.61 15.16 -8.02
C GLY A 195 -3.34 14.26 -7.03
N GLU A 196 -2.95 14.35 -5.77
CA GLU A 196 -3.52 13.59 -4.66
C GLU A 196 -3.75 14.48 -3.46
N THR A 197 -5.00 14.95 -3.32
CA THR A 197 -5.38 15.88 -2.24
C THR A 197 -5.16 15.27 -0.86
N ALA A 198 -5.41 13.96 -0.70
CA ALA A 198 -5.23 13.27 0.57
C ALA A 198 -3.75 13.29 1.04
N ASP A 199 -2.81 13.37 0.12
CA ASP A 199 -1.37 13.41 0.40
C ASP A 199 -0.79 14.83 0.30
N ASN A 200 -1.65 15.82 0.12
CA ASN A 200 -1.28 17.21 -0.10
C ASN A 200 -0.33 17.39 -1.29
N ILE A 201 -0.61 16.68 -2.36
CA ILE A 201 0.19 16.68 -3.57
C ILE A 201 -0.59 17.34 -4.70
N PRO A 202 -0.14 18.53 -5.15
CA PRO A 202 -0.81 19.24 -6.23
C PRO A 202 -0.60 18.52 -7.56
N GLY A 203 -1.68 18.35 -8.32
CA GLY A 203 -1.61 17.94 -9.71
C GLY A 203 -1.53 19.14 -10.67
N VAL A 204 -1.67 18.87 -11.94
CA VAL A 204 -1.81 19.89 -12.97
C VAL A 204 -3.21 20.48 -12.93
N PRO A 205 -3.40 21.79 -12.68
CA PRO A 205 -4.72 22.39 -12.57
C PRO A 205 -5.63 22.11 -13.78
N GLY A 206 -6.82 21.57 -13.50
CA GLY A 206 -7.81 21.20 -14.50
C GLY A 206 -7.51 19.91 -15.27
N VAL A 207 -6.57 19.11 -14.77
CA VAL A 207 -6.26 17.77 -15.32
C VAL A 207 -6.82 16.72 -14.37
N GLY A 208 -7.83 15.99 -14.83
CA GLY A 208 -8.34 14.77 -14.19
C GLY A 208 -7.90 13.53 -14.95
N ASP A 209 -8.36 12.35 -14.49
CA ASP A 209 -7.98 11.05 -15.05
C ASP A 209 -8.06 10.97 -16.57
N GLY A 210 -9.13 11.52 -17.18
CA GLY A 210 -9.32 11.44 -18.63
C GLY A 210 -8.29 12.23 -19.44
N PHE A 211 -7.90 13.43 -18.99
CA PHE A 211 -6.86 14.21 -19.65
C PHE A 211 -5.47 13.63 -19.40
N ALA A 212 -5.20 13.18 -18.16
CA ALA A 212 -3.96 12.55 -17.80
C ALA A 212 -3.72 11.28 -18.64
N ALA A 213 -4.72 10.40 -18.72
CA ALA A 213 -4.65 9.19 -19.53
C ALA A 213 -4.45 9.49 -21.03
N LYS A 214 -5.15 10.50 -21.58
CA LYS A 214 -4.97 10.92 -22.99
C LYS A 214 -3.52 11.32 -23.27
N TRP A 215 -2.92 12.12 -22.40
CA TRP A 215 -1.54 12.57 -22.58
C TRP A 215 -0.54 11.43 -22.40
N ILE A 216 -0.74 10.57 -21.42
CA ILE A 216 0.12 9.39 -21.20
C ILE A 216 0.07 8.46 -22.43
N ASN A 217 -1.12 8.23 -23.00
CA ASN A 217 -1.26 7.42 -24.20
C ASN A 217 -0.63 8.07 -25.44
N GLN A 218 -0.59 9.41 -25.51
CA GLN A 218 0.02 10.13 -26.62
C GLN A 218 1.53 10.22 -26.51
N PHE A 219 2.08 10.47 -25.32
CA PHE A 219 3.49 10.76 -25.08
C PHE A 219 4.23 9.66 -24.30
N GLY A 220 3.52 8.58 -23.93
CA GLY A 220 4.07 7.39 -23.28
C GLY A 220 4.23 7.50 -21.75
N SER A 221 4.68 8.64 -21.24
CA SER A 221 4.98 8.85 -19.82
C SER A 221 4.89 10.32 -19.42
N LEU A 222 4.97 10.60 -18.12
CA LEU A 222 5.08 11.97 -17.61
C LEU A 222 6.33 12.68 -18.14
N ASP A 223 7.46 11.98 -18.23
CA ASP A 223 8.69 12.53 -18.80
C ASP A 223 8.48 12.91 -20.27
N GLY A 224 7.86 12.04 -21.09
CA GLY A 224 7.49 12.32 -22.46
C GLY A 224 6.52 13.50 -22.60
N ILE A 225 5.57 13.65 -21.68
CA ILE A 225 4.66 14.80 -21.63
C ILE A 225 5.45 16.09 -21.36
N CYS A 226 6.44 16.06 -20.47
CA CYS A 226 7.29 17.23 -20.20
C CYS A 226 8.17 17.62 -21.39
N GLU A 227 8.72 16.64 -22.09
CA GLU A 227 9.53 16.87 -23.31
C GLU A 227 8.71 17.50 -24.45
N HIS A 228 7.42 17.15 -24.54
CA HIS A 228 6.50 17.64 -25.57
C HIS A 228 5.49 18.67 -25.04
N ALA A 229 5.83 19.36 -23.95
CA ALA A 229 4.92 20.33 -23.34
C ALA A 229 4.44 21.44 -24.30
N ASP A 230 5.22 21.73 -25.34
CA ASP A 230 4.88 22.71 -26.38
C ASP A 230 3.76 22.24 -27.30
N GLU A 231 3.54 20.96 -27.43
CA GLU A 231 2.47 20.38 -28.26
C GLU A 231 1.12 20.35 -27.51
N ILE A 232 1.17 20.55 -26.18
CA ILE A 232 -0.02 20.62 -25.33
C ILE A 232 -0.63 22.02 -25.44
N GLY A 233 -1.75 22.14 -26.13
CA GLY A 233 -2.41 23.43 -26.40
C GLY A 233 -3.02 24.12 -25.16
N GLY A 234 -3.13 25.47 -25.22
CA GLY A 234 -3.89 26.27 -24.28
C GLY A 234 -3.20 26.60 -22.96
N LYS A 235 -3.98 27.03 -21.93
CA LYS A 235 -3.47 27.40 -20.61
C LYS A 235 -2.70 26.27 -19.91
N LYS A 236 -2.99 25.02 -20.24
CA LYS A 236 -2.37 23.82 -19.65
C LYS A 236 -0.89 23.68 -20.02
N ARG A 237 -0.46 24.15 -21.19
CA ARG A 237 0.94 24.20 -21.63
C ARG A 237 1.85 24.92 -20.63
N ARG A 238 1.44 26.11 -20.15
CA ARG A 238 2.27 26.93 -19.24
C ARG A 238 2.45 26.29 -17.87
N ILE A 239 1.45 25.51 -17.46
CA ILE A 239 1.43 24.87 -16.14
C ILE A 239 2.33 23.63 -16.16
N THR A 240 2.25 22.81 -17.19
CA THR A 240 3.06 21.59 -17.33
C THR A 240 4.56 21.93 -17.43
N ALA A 241 4.93 22.91 -18.23
CA ALA A 241 6.33 23.34 -18.39
C ALA A 241 6.93 24.04 -17.15
N GLY A 242 6.08 24.63 -16.29
CA GLY A 242 6.53 25.39 -15.11
C GLY A 242 6.56 24.60 -13.80
N GLN A 243 5.69 23.60 -13.66
CA GLN A 243 5.53 22.85 -12.40
C GLN A 243 6.34 21.54 -12.36
N TYR A 244 6.61 20.95 -13.50
CA TYR A 244 7.34 19.69 -13.61
C TYR A 244 8.70 19.92 -14.25
N ARG A 245 9.74 20.09 -13.42
CA ARG A 245 11.11 19.98 -13.91
C ARG A 245 11.48 18.50 -14.00
N PRO A 246 12.10 18.06 -15.10
CA PRO A 246 12.65 16.70 -15.20
C PRO A 246 13.51 16.41 -13.96
N GLY A 247 13.15 15.40 -13.19
CA GLY A 247 13.89 14.99 -12.00
C GLY A 247 13.30 15.40 -10.63
N GLN A 248 12.19 16.14 -10.55
CA GLN A 248 11.58 16.58 -9.27
C GLN A 248 10.12 16.16 -9.10
N THR A 249 9.65 15.17 -9.83
CA THR A 249 8.24 14.80 -9.80
C THR A 249 7.91 13.78 -8.73
N GLN A 250 6.69 13.84 -8.27
CA GLN A 250 6.01 12.91 -7.38
C GLN A 250 6.11 11.45 -7.86
N SER A 251 6.06 11.20 -9.18
CA SER A 251 6.34 9.90 -9.75
C SER A 251 7.72 9.39 -9.33
N GLN A 252 8.67 10.27 -9.02
CA GLN A 252 9.96 9.88 -8.46
C GLN A 252 9.87 9.51 -6.98
N SER A 253 9.01 10.11 -6.17
CA SER A 253 8.84 9.68 -4.78
C SER A 253 8.15 8.31 -4.73
N GLN A 254 7.18 8.06 -5.61
CA GLN A 254 6.53 6.77 -5.77
C GLN A 254 7.45 5.75 -6.47
N ARG A 255 8.10 6.12 -7.59
CA ARG A 255 9.08 5.27 -8.31
C ARG A 255 10.38 5.04 -7.55
N THR A 256 10.90 6.02 -6.77
CA THR A 256 12.11 5.84 -5.97
C THR A 256 11.86 4.94 -4.77
N GLY A 257 10.67 4.93 -4.20
CA GLY A 257 10.25 3.89 -3.26
C GLY A 257 10.49 2.51 -3.86
N THR A 258 10.03 2.26 -5.09
CA THR A 258 10.16 0.97 -5.80
C THR A 258 11.57 0.74 -6.38
N ARG A 259 12.25 1.76 -6.95
CA ARG A 259 13.62 1.65 -7.52
C ARG A 259 14.75 1.63 -6.49
N ARG A 260 14.66 2.36 -5.38
CA ARG A 260 15.64 2.25 -4.29
C ARG A 260 15.64 0.87 -3.66
N ARG A 261 14.53 0.14 -3.73
CA ARG A 261 14.39 -1.22 -3.21
C ARG A 261 15.10 -2.25 -4.06
N SER A 262 15.09 -2.12 -5.39
CA SER A 262 15.81 -3.03 -6.28
C SER A 262 17.34 -2.90 -6.18
N ARG A 263 17.88 -1.78 -5.66
CA ARG A 263 19.32 -1.55 -5.50
C ARG A 263 19.89 -1.80 -4.10
N ARG A 264 19.08 -1.75 -3.03
CA ARG A 264 19.49 -2.18 -1.69
C ARG A 264 19.16 -3.66 -1.56
N ARG A 265 20.14 -4.52 -1.67
CA ARG A 265 20.06 -5.92 -1.24
C ARG A 265 19.59 -5.92 0.22
N TYR A 266 18.35 -6.31 0.44
CA TYR A 266 17.86 -6.64 1.77
C TYR A 266 18.70 -7.80 2.30
N ARG A 267 19.63 -7.56 3.22
CA ARG A 267 20.20 -8.64 4.01
C ARG A 267 19.10 -9.07 4.97
N GLY A 268 18.72 -10.35 4.91
CA GLY A 268 17.64 -10.95 5.68
C GLY A 268 17.80 -10.91 7.24
N SER A 269 18.81 -10.20 7.74
CA SER A 269 19.08 -9.99 9.16
C SER A 269 18.27 -8.85 9.81
N ASP A 270 17.58 -8.01 9.01
CA ASP A 270 16.84 -6.85 9.53
C ASP A 270 15.34 -7.10 9.78
N ILE A 271 14.85 -8.31 9.50
CA ILE A 271 13.49 -8.72 9.85
C ILE A 271 13.56 -9.23 11.29
N ARG A 272 13.25 -8.37 12.25
CA ARG A 272 13.07 -8.81 13.62
C ARG A 272 11.77 -9.59 13.71
N HIS A 273 11.87 -10.92 13.74
CA HIS A 273 10.82 -11.79 14.22
C HIS A 273 10.59 -11.49 15.71
N ARG A 274 9.61 -10.66 16.03
CA ARG A 274 9.04 -10.59 17.37
C ARG A 274 7.96 -11.67 17.48
N GLY A 275 8.39 -12.90 17.65
CA GLY A 275 7.49 -14.00 17.89
C GLY A 275 8.24 -15.32 18.04
N ARG A 276 8.81 -15.56 19.22
CA ARG A 276 9.02 -16.85 19.90
C ARG A 276 9.76 -16.61 21.21
N GLY A 277 8.99 -16.38 22.24
CA GLY A 277 9.38 -16.62 23.60
C GLY A 277 8.37 -17.60 24.21
N THR A 278 8.41 -18.87 23.81
CA THR A 278 7.78 -19.94 24.57
C THR A 278 8.72 -20.30 25.69
N ASP A 279 8.66 -19.55 26.80
CA ASP A 279 9.22 -19.98 28.09
C ASP A 279 8.29 -21.08 28.64
N ARG A 280 8.53 -22.32 28.22
CA ARG A 280 7.97 -23.50 28.88
C ARG A 280 8.78 -23.75 30.14
N ARG A 281 8.38 -23.18 31.26
CA ARG A 281 8.80 -23.74 32.58
C ARG A 281 8.04 -25.01 32.83
N PRO A 282 8.72 -26.11 33.23
CA PRO A 282 8.06 -27.34 33.60
C PRO A 282 7.37 -27.12 34.95
N VAL A 283 6.08 -27.43 35.04
CA VAL A 283 5.36 -27.59 36.31
C VAL A 283 5.88 -28.85 36.94
N GLN A 284 6.72 -28.74 37.99
CA GLN A 284 7.00 -29.82 38.90
C GLN A 284 5.80 -29.94 39.83
N GLY A 285 5.26 -31.16 39.91
CA GLY A 285 4.15 -31.50 40.77
C GLY A 285 4.53 -31.54 42.24
N ALA A 286 3.55 -31.26 43.07
CA ALA A 286 3.28 -31.86 44.36
C ALA A 286 1.77 -31.73 44.61
#